data_92374e0240d6d27e10c013cf6a7c2089
#
_entry.id   92374e0240d6d27e10c013cf6a7c2089
#
_cell.length_a   1.000
_cell.length_b   1.000
_cell.length_c   1.000
_cell.angle_alpha   90.00
_cell.angle_beta   90.00
_cell.angle_gamma   90.00
#
_symmetry.space_group_name_H-M   'P 1'
#
loop_
_entity.id
_entity.type
_entity.pdbx_description
1 polymer ?
#
loop_
_entity_poly.entity_id
_entity_poly.type
_entity_poly.pdbx_seq_one_letter_code
_entity_poly.pdbx_strand_id
1 'polypeptide(L)'
;MDESKNRHALIRATSALFRRRGYAGVGLAEILAETGLPKGSLYYHFPGGKEQLAAEATRWAGRKVAELIDASFEDAESFASGSVALCRAIARLSQENGRIMGCPVLGIIQAGDEKPDLRQIGADVLNDWTARIVAQARRLGSHDPQTDAERLVIGLQGAWVVSLARQDVTSFKTLESSLLQSA
;
A
#
# COMPACT_ATOMS: atom_id res chain seq x y z
N MET A 1 19.94 -8.17 22.30
CA MET A 1 19.43 -7.24 21.25
C MET A 1 18.11 -7.84 20.78
N ASP A 2 17.04 -7.06 20.72
CA ASP A 2 15.70 -7.57 20.52
C ASP A 2 15.53 -8.00 19.02
N GLU A 3 15.57 -9.30 18.75
CA GLU A 3 15.50 -9.88 17.40
C GLU A 3 14.23 -9.45 16.65
N SER A 4 13.12 -9.31 17.36
CA SER A 4 11.85 -8.82 16.80
C SER A 4 11.99 -7.37 16.29
N LYS A 5 12.71 -6.52 17.00
CA LYS A 5 12.95 -5.12 16.58
C LYS A 5 13.79 -5.03 15.32
N ASN A 6 14.85 -5.84 15.21
CA ASN A 6 15.71 -5.84 14.02
C ASN A 6 14.94 -6.31 12.77
N ARG A 7 14.15 -7.37 12.89
CA ARG A 7 13.30 -7.85 11.80
C ARG A 7 12.31 -6.79 11.35
N HIS A 8 11.64 -6.11 12.28
CA HIS A 8 10.72 -5.01 11.96
C HIS A 8 11.42 -3.81 11.34
N ALA A 9 12.62 -3.45 11.81
CA ALA A 9 13.41 -2.36 11.23
C ALA A 9 13.72 -2.62 9.75
N LEU A 10 14.17 -3.85 9.41
CA LEU A 10 14.43 -4.27 8.03
C LEU A 10 13.18 -4.17 7.16
N ILE A 11 12.04 -4.67 7.62
CA ILE A 11 10.75 -4.60 6.91
C ILE A 11 10.35 -3.15 6.62
N ARG A 12 10.39 -2.28 7.64
CA ARG A 12 9.99 -0.87 7.52
C ARG A 12 10.89 -0.09 6.57
N ALA A 13 12.22 -0.23 6.72
CA ALA A 13 13.18 0.42 5.84
C ALA A 13 13.01 -0.04 4.38
N THR A 14 12.83 -1.34 4.16
CA THR A 14 12.59 -1.89 2.83
C THR A 14 11.30 -1.35 2.22
N SER A 15 10.20 -1.32 2.97
CA SER A 15 8.93 -0.75 2.50
C SER A 15 9.09 0.72 2.10
N ALA A 16 9.76 1.53 2.92
CA ALA A 16 10.00 2.95 2.62
C ALA A 16 10.86 3.14 1.36
N LEU A 17 11.94 2.38 1.23
CA LEU A 17 12.84 2.44 0.07
C LEU A 17 12.12 2.01 -1.22
N PHE A 18 11.33 0.94 -1.19
CA PHE A 18 10.59 0.46 -2.36
C PHE A 18 9.50 1.43 -2.80
N ARG A 19 8.85 2.14 -1.88
CA ARG A 19 7.90 3.22 -2.22
C ARG A 19 8.57 4.37 -2.96
N ARG A 20 9.85 4.62 -2.68
CA ARG A 20 10.63 5.71 -3.33
C ARG A 20 11.19 5.31 -4.68
N ARG A 21 11.67 4.08 -4.86
CA ARG A 21 12.49 3.69 -6.02
C ARG A 21 12.13 2.33 -6.63
N GLY A 22 11.06 1.70 -6.17
CA GLY A 22 10.66 0.37 -6.62
C GLY A 22 11.63 -0.73 -6.19
N TYR A 23 11.28 -1.97 -6.51
CA TYR A 23 12.08 -3.15 -6.16
C TYR A 23 13.45 -3.15 -6.84
N ALA A 24 13.50 -2.87 -8.15
CA ALA A 24 14.73 -2.91 -8.93
C ALA A 24 15.76 -1.84 -8.48
N GLY A 25 15.25 -0.66 -8.09
CA GLY A 25 16.08 0.50 -7.71
C GLY A 25 16.70 0.43 -6.30
N VAL A 26 16.52 -0.65 -5.54
CA VAL A 26 17.00 -0.76 -4.16
C VAL A 26 17.85 -2.01 -3.98
N GLY A 27 19.07 -1.85 -3.44
CA GLY A 27 19.97 -2.94 -3.09
C GLY A 27 19.92 -3.31 -1.59
N LEU A 28 20.36 -4.55 -1.25
CA LEU A 28 20.46 -4.96 0.17
C LEU A 28 21.43 -4.09 0.97
N ALA A 29 22.51 -3.63 0.35
CA ALA A 29 23.50 -2.76 1.01
C ALA A 29 22.87 -1.45 1.49
N GLU A 30 21.93 -0.91 0.74
CA GLU A 30 21.23 0.31 1.09
C GLU A 30 20.22 0.10 2.23
N ILE A 31 19.48 -1.03 2.21
CA ILE A 31 18.59 -1.40 3.32
C ILE A 31 19.39 -1.55 4.62
N LEU A 32 20.59 -2.14 4.53
CA LEU A 32 21.49 -2.26 5.68
C LEU A 32 22.02 -0.91 6.15
N ALA A 33 22.36 -0.02 5.22
CA ALA A 33 22.78 1.35 5.56
C ALA A 33 21.67 2.14 6.25
N GLU A 34 20.42 2.04 5.76
CA GLU A 34 19.26 2.72 6.36
C GLU A 34 18.94 2.21 7.78
N THR A 35 19.19 0.92 8.05
CA THR A 35 18.88 0.31 9.35
C THR A 35 20.05 0.30 10.33
N GLY A 36 21.27 0.50 9.85
CA GLY A 36 22.49 0.33 10.66
C GLY A 36 22.76 -1.12 11.07
N LEU A 37 22.04 -2.10 10.49
CA LEU A 37 22.15 -3.50 10.88
C LEU A 37 23.25 -4.22 10.06
N PRO A 38 23.97 -5.18 10.67
CA PRO A 38 24.96 -5.96 9.97
C PRO A 38 24.33 -6.94 8.97
N LYS A 39 25.05 -7.29 7.89
CA LYS A 39 24.62 -8.23 6.86
C LYS A 39 24.16 -9.58 7.43
N GLY A 40 24.81 -10.07 8.48
CA GLY A 40 24.43 -11.31 9.17
C GLY A 40 23.03 -11.26 9.76
N SER A 41 22.60 -10.10 10.33
CA SER A 41 21.25 -9.93 10.85
C SER A 41 20.18 -10.05 9.76
N LEU A 42 20.44 -9.51 8.56
CA LEU A 42 19.51 -9.62 7.44
C LEU A 42 19.30 -11.08 7.03
N TYR A 43 20.38 -11.84 6.79
CA TYR A 43 20.27 -13.22 6.35
C TYR A 43 19.78 -14.17 7.46
N TYR A 44 19.97 -13.82 8.73
CA TYR A 44 19.36 -14.51 9.84
C TYR A 44 17.83 -14.44 9.80
N HIS A 45 17.27 -13.23 9.56
CA HIS A 45 15.82 -13.01 9.52
C HIS A 45 15.19 -13.34 8.16
N PHE A 46 15.95 -13.18 7.09
CA PHE A 46 15.50 -13.34 5.70
C PHE A 46 16.53 -14.14 4.91
N PRO A 47 16.61 -15.48 5.13
CA PRO A 47 17.57 -16.33 4.41
C PRO A 47 17.37 -16.31 2.89
N GLY A 48 16.14 -16.07 2.39
CA GLY A 48 15.86 -15.83 0.97
C GLY A 48 16.25 -14.43 0.48
N GLY A 49 16.96 -13.64 1.29
CA GLY A 49 17.53 -12.36 0.92
C GLY A 49 16.51 -11.30 0.54
N LYS A 50 16.83 -10.54 -0.52
CA LYS A 50 16.02 -9.40 -0.98
C LYS A 50 14.59 -9.79 -1.34
N GLU A 51 14.40 -10.93 -1.98
CA GLU A 51 13.09 -11.37 -2.46
C GLU A 51 12.14 -11.70 -1.31
N GLN A 52 12.62 -12.48 -0.32
CA GLN A 52 11.83 -12.77 0.88
C GLN A 52 11.52 -11.49 1.66
N LEU A 53 12.50 -10.61 1.83
CA LEU A 53 12.32 -9.34 2.53
C LEU A 53 11.32 -8.43 1.79
N ALA A 54 11.36 -8.41 0.45
CA ALA A 54 10.43 -7.67 -0.37
C ALA A 54 8.99 -8.19 -0.19
N ALA A 55 8.81 -9.50 -0.24
CA ALA A 55 7.52 -10.14 -0.02
C ALA A 55 6.92 -9.75 1.34
N GLU A 56 7.72 -9.82 2.39
CA GLU A 56 7.26 -9.50 3.74
C GLU A 56 7.03 -8.00 3.96
N ALA A 57 7.86 -7.14 3.37
CA ALA A 57 7.67 -5.70 3.42
C ALA A 57 6.38 -5.27 2.69
N THR A 58 6.07 -5.91 1.56
CA THR A 58 4.83 -5.65 0.82
C THR A 58 3.60 -6.11 1.61
N ARG A 59 3.61 -7.30 2.19
CA ARG A 59 2.51 -7.78 3.05
C ARG A 59 2.34 -6.89 4.28
N TRP A 60 3.43 -6.45 4.90
CA TRP A 60 3.37 -5.52 6.04
C TRP A 60 2.72 -4.19 5.65
N ALA A 61 3.15 -3.59 4.55
CA ALA A 61 2.57 -2.34 4.07
C ALA A 61 1.13 -2.52 3.61
N GLY A 62 0.81 -3.68 3.00
CA GLY A 62 -0.57 -4.06 2.64
C GLY A 62 -1.50 -4.09 3.84
N ARG A 63 -1.06 -4.68 4.96
CA ARG A 63 -1.84 -4.66 6.22
C ARG A 63 -2.07 -3.26 6.76
N LYS A 64 -1.11 -2.33 6.61
CA LYS A 64 -1.31 -0.93 7.03
C LYS A 64 -2.39 -0.22 6.23
N VAL A 65 -2.50 -0.51 4.94
CA VAL A 65 -3.61 0.01 4.12
C VAL A 65 -4.92 -0.69 4.48
N ALA A 66 -4.91 -1.99 4.75
CA ALA A 66 -6.09 -2.74 5.20
C ALA A 66 -6.65 -2.17 6.52
N GLU A 67 -5.78 -1.84 7.50
CA GLU A 67 -6.17 -1.15 8.74
C GLU A 67 -6.83 0.22 8.46
N LEU A 68 -6.34 0.97 7.45
CA LEU A 68 -6.97 2.23 7.04
C LEU A 68 -8.33 2.02 6.36
N ILE A 69 -8.49 0.95 5.58
CA ILE A 69 -9.77 0.58 4.98
C ILE A 69 -10.77 0.32 6.11
N ASP A 70 -10.44 -0.57 7.04
CA ASP A 70 -11.34 -0.93 8.13
C ASP A 70 -11.73 0.31 8.95
N ALA A 71 -10.76 1.11 9.38
CA ALA A 71 -11.01 2.34 10.16
C ALA A 71 -11.83 3.39 9.40
N SER A 72 -11.66 3.50 8.07
CA SER A 72 -12.40 4.48 7.28
C SER A 72 -13.88 4.17 7.14
N PHE A 73 -14.24 2.91 7.28
CA PHE A 73 -15.62 2.45 7.18
C PHE A 73 -16.27 2.15 8.53
N GLU A 74 -15.53 2.17 9.65
CA GLU A 74 -16.04 1.74 10.98
C GLU A 74 -17.34 2.45 11.34
N ASP A 75 -17.35 3.78 11.32
CA ASP A 75 -18.49 4.63 11.68
C ASP A 75 -19.21 5.23 10.46
N ALA A 76 -18.96 4.69 9.24
CA ALA A 76 -19.54 5.23 8.04
C ALA A 76 -21.05 4.95 7.95
N GLU A 77 -21.85 5.98 7.69
CA GLU A 77 -23.30 5.90 7.50
C GLU A 77 -23.68 5.46 6.07
N SER A 78 -22.78 5.61 5.11
CA SER A 78 -22.96 5.20 3.71
C SER A 78 -21.63 4.74 3.10
N PHE A 79 -21.72 3.98 2.00
CA PHE A 79 -20.53 3.58 1.26
C PHE A 79 -19.75 4.80 0.72
N ALA A 80 -20.45 5.84 0.28
CA ALA A 80 -19.83 7.08 -0.17
C ALA A 80 -19.06 7.79 0.95
N SER A 81 -19.62 7.92 2.15
CA SER A 81 -18.91 8.57 3.28
C SER A 81 -17.66 7.81 3.70
N GLY A 82 -17.71 6.47 3.76
CA GLY A 82 -16.54 5.62 4.03
C GLY A 82 -15.49 5.71 2.92
N SER A 83 -15.92 5.72 1.66
CA SER A 83 -15.03 5.88 0.50
C SER A 83 -14.28 7.22 0.50
N VAL A 84 -14.97 8.30 0.85
CA VAL A 84 -14.37 9.64 1.02
C VAL A 84 -13.36 9.63 2.17
N ALA A 85 -13.71 9.04 3.31
CA ALA A 85 -12.79 8.92 4.45
C ALA A 85 -11.53 8.14 4.07
N LEU A 86 -11.68 7.02 3.36
CA LEU A 86 -10.55 6.22 2.85
C LEU A 86 -9.71 7.02 1.86
N CYS A 87 -10.31 7.72 0.91
CA CYS A 87 -9.60 8.57 -0.05
C CYS A 87 -8.71 9.59 0.67
N ARG A 88 -9.23 10.26 1.68
CA ARG A 88 -8.49 11.21 2.52
C ARG A 88 -7.37 10.52 3.32
N ALA A 89 -7.62 9.34 3.86
CA ALA A 89 -6.62 8.57 4.60
C ALA A 89 -5.44 8.15 3.71
N ILE A 90 -5.73 7.66 2.49
CA ILE A 90 -4.71 7.29 1.51
C ILE A 90 -3.94 8.52 1.02
N ALA A 91 -4.61 9.65 0.78
CA ALA A 91 -3.94 10.90 0.42
C ALA A 91 -2.94 11.34 1.50
N ARG A 92 -3.30 11.21 2.79
CA ARG A 92 -2.36 11.47 3.91
C ARG A 92 -1.21 10.45 3.95
N LEU A 93 -1.52 9.15 3.81
CA LEU A 93 -0.51 8.08 3.77
C LEU A 93 0.49 8.27 2.62
N SER A 94 0.06 8.84 1.49
CA SER A 94 0.92 9.08 0.34
C SER A 94 1.98 10.15 0.61
N GLN A 95 1.79 11.02 1.60
CA GLN A 95 2.67 12.14 1.90
C GLN A 95 3.71 11.79 2.97
N GLU A 96 4.97 12.03 2.67
CA GLU A 96 6.10 11.84 3.59
C GLU A 96 7.15 12.92 3.34
N ASN A 97 7.48 13.68 4.38
CA ASN A 97 8.50 14.75 4.33
C ASN A 97 8.31 15.73 3.15
N GLY A 98 7.06 16.14 2.91
CA GLY A 98 6.72 17.09 1.84
C GLY A 98 6.76 16.50 0.42
N ARG A 99 6.89 15.19 0.28
CA ARG A 99 6.90 14.48 -1.02
C ARG A 99 5.76 13.46 -1.08
N ILE A 100 5.30 13.19 -2.30
CA ILE A 100 4.37 12.10 -2.55
C ILE A 100 5.17 10.81 -2.77
N MET A 101 4.84 9.81 -1.98
CA MET A 101 5.41 8.47 -2.04
C MET A 101 4.53 7.53 -2.85
N GLY A 102 5.12 6.57 -3.53
CA GLY A 102 4.39 5.56 -4.30
C GLY A 102 3.51 4.64 -3.44
N CYS A 103 2.53 4.02 -4.09
CA CYS A 103 1.78 2.92 -3.50
C CYS A 103 2.74 1.78 -3.11
N PRO A 104 2.61 1.20 -1.92
CA PRO A 104 3.54 0.18 -1.44
C PRO A 104 3.55 -1.11 -2.27
N VAL A 105 2.52 -1.33 -3.08
CA VAL A 105 2.38 -2.54 -3.91
C VAL A 105 2.89 -2.32 -5.34
N LEU A 106 2.79 -1.08 -5.86
CA LEU A 106 3.12 -0.78 -7.25
C LEU A 106 4.56 -1.17 -7.62
N GLY A 107 5.53 -0.83 -6.77
CA GLY A 107 6.95 -1.10 -7.04
C GLY A 107 7.30 -2.60 -7.09
N ILE A 108 6.53 -3.46 -6.42
CA ILE A 108 6.74 -4.90 -6.44
C ILE A 108 6.02 -5.55 -7.63
N ILE A 109 4.85 -5.05 -8.03
CA ILE A 109 4.13 -5.52 -9.21
C ILE A 109 4.98 -5.28 -10.46
N GLN A 110 5.64 -4.15 -10.57
CA GLN A 110 6.53 -3.82 -11.70
C GLN A 110 7.76 -4.73 -11.80
N ALA A 111 8.16 -5.39 -10.72
CA ALA A 111 9.24 -6.38 -10.74
C ALA A 111 8.79 -7.76 -11.29
N GLY A 112 7.50 -7.92 -11.57
CA GLY A 112 6.86 -9.21 -11.82
C GLY A 112 7.25 -9.93 -13.11
N ASP A 113 7.85 -9.27 -14.09
CA ASP A 113 8.34 -9.94 -15.31
C ASP A 113 9.54 -10.84 -14.99
N GLU A 114 10.44 -10.38 -14.11
CA GLU A 114 11.60 -11.16 -13.65
C GLU A 114 11.27 -12.02 -12.42
N LYS A 115 10.22 -11.67 -11.67
CA LYS A 115 9.85 -12.24 -10.37
C LYS A 115 8.34 -12.47 -10.27
N PRO A 116 7.79 -13.51 -10.91
CA PRO A 116 6.34 -13.78 -10.92
C PRO A 116 5.72 -13.90 -9.53
N ASP A 117 6.46 -14.49 -8.56
CA ASP A 117 5.99 -14.65 -7.18
C ASP A 117 5.77 -13.30 -6.48
N LEU A 118 6.61 -12.30 -6.76
CA LEU A 118 6.44 -10.97 -6.21
C LEU A 118 5.21 -10.26 -6.79
N ARG A 119 4.93 -10.46 -8.08
CA ARG A 119 3.70 -9.94 -8.71
C ARG A 119 2.46 -10.57 -8.08
N GLN A 120 2.50 -11.88 -7.83
CA GLN A 120 1.39 -12.58 -7.17
C GLN A 120 1.13 -12.02 -5.77
N ILE A 121 2.17 -11.75 -4.98
CA ILE A 121 2.04 -11.12 -3.66
C ILE A 121 1.38 -9.73 -3.77
N GLY A 122 1.74 -8.96 -4.78
CA GLY A 122 1.09 -7.67 -5.06
C GLY A 122 -0.39 -7.82 -5.38
N ALA A 123 -0.74 -8.81 -6.22
CA ALA A 123 -2.12 -9.13 -6.57
C ALA A 123 -2.92 -9.58 -5.34
N ASP A 124 -2.35 -10.44 -4.49
CA ASP A 124 -2.99 -10.93 -3.26
C ASP A 124 -3.32 -9.77 -2.30
N VAL A 125 -2.42 -8.80 -2.16
CA VAL A 125 -2.67 -7.61 -1.34
C VAL A 125 -3.80 -6.75 -1.91
N LEU A 126 -3.83 -6.53 -3.23
CA LEU A 126 -4.91 -5.78 -3.87
C LEU A 126 -6.25 -6.51 -3.73
N ASN A 127 -6.26 -7.82 -3.87
CA ASN A 127 -7.45 -8.66 -3.68
C ASN A 127 -7.97 -8.60 -2.23
N ASP A 128 -7.08 -8.61 -1.21
CA ASP A 128 -7.49 -8.42 0.20
C ASP A 128 -8.15 -7.05 0.41
N TRP A 129 -7.58 -5.98 -0.13
CA TRP A 129 -8.17 -4.65 -0.04
C TRP A 129 -9.54 -4.60 -0.70
N THR A 130 -9.66 -5.14 -1.90
CA THR A 130 -10.94 -5.22 -2.63
C THR A 130 -11.97 -6.00 -1.84
N ALA A 131 -11.61 -7.17 -1.31
CA ALA A 131 -12.53 -8.00 -0.52
C ALA A 131 -13.03 -7.30 0.73
N ARG A 132 -12.17 -6.55 1.44
CA ARG A 132 -12.57 -5.73 2.61
C ARG A 132 -13.56 -4.64 2.19
N ILE A 133 -13.29 -3.92 1.11
CA ILE A 133 -14.19 -2.87 0.61
C ILE A 133 -15.52 -3.48 0.16
N VAL A 134 -15.53 -4.65 -0.50
CA VAL A 134 -16.75 -5.39 -0.85
C VAL A 134 -17.60 -5.70 0.39
N ALA A 135 -16.96 -6.15 1.47
CA ALA A 135 -17.66 -6.43 2.72
C ALA A 135 -18.33 -5.17 3.29
N GLN A 136 -17.65 -4.02 3.24
CA GLN A 136 -18.21 -2.74 3.67
C GLN A 136 -19.33 -2.24 2.75
N ALA A 137 -19.18 -2.37 1.44
CA ALA A 137 -20.21 -2.01 0.47
C ALA A 137 -21.49 -2.81 0.71
N ARG A 138 -21.38 -4.13 0.98
CA ARG A 138 -22.52 -4.98 1.35
C ARG A 138 -23.16 -4.53 2.65
N ARG A 139 -22.36 -4.29 3.69
CA ARG A 139 -22.85 -3.83 5.00
C ARG A 139 -23.63 -2.52 4.91
N LEU A 140 -23.20 -1.63 4.00
CA LEU A 140 -23.79 -0.30 3.79
C LEU A 140 -24.84 -0.25 2.68
N GLY A 141 -25.31 -1.40 2.20
CA GLY A 141 -26.48 -1.50 1.32
C GLY A 141 -26.21 -1.17 -0.14
N SER A 142 -24.94 -1.28 -0.63
CA SER A 142 -24.65 -1.11 -2.05
C SER A 142 -25.42 -2.14 -2.90
N HIS A 143 -25.93 -1.72 -4.04
CA HIS A 143 -26.62 -2.57 -5.01
C HIS A 143 -25.67 -3.53 -5.73
N ASP A 144 -24.45 -3.08 -6.03
CA ASP A 144 -23.40 -3.86 -6.69
C ASP A 144 -22.06 -3.71 -5.93
N PRO A 145 -21.94 -4.39 -4.77
CA PRO A 145 -20.78 -4.25 -3.89
C PRO A 145 -19.44 -4.57 -4.56
N GLN A 146 -19.43 -5.52 -5.51
CA GLN A 146 -18.22 -5.91 -6.22
C GLN A 146 -17.74 -4.80 -7.15
N THR A 147 -18.62 -4.30 -8.02
CA THR A 147 -18.29 -3.22 -8.94
C THR A 147 -17.92 -1.93 -8.20
N ASP A 148 -18.63 -1.58 -7.13
CA ASP A 148 -18.34 -0.37 -6.35
C ASP A 148 -16.98 -0.45 -5.66
N ALA A 149 -16.62 -1.60 -5.09
CA ALA A 149 -15.33 -1.81 -4.49
C ALA A 149 -14.19 -1.75 -5.53
N GLU A 150 -14.36 -2.38 -6.68
CA GLU A 150 -13.36 -2.34 -7.77
C GLU A 150 -13.17 -0.92 -8.30
N ARG A 151 -14.24 -0.18 -8.52
CA ARG A 151 -14.18 1.24 -8.93
C ARG A 151 -13.41 2.08 -7.92
N LEU A 152 -13.67 1.87 -6.62
CA LEU A 152 -12.94 2.59 -5.58
C LEU A 152 -11.45 2.25 -5.57
N VAL A 153 -11.08 0.97 -5.67
CA VAL A 153 -9.67 0.54 -5.72
C VAL A 153 -8.98 1.11 -6.96
N ILE A 154 -9.60 1.02 -8.14
CA ILE A 154 -9.08 1.58 -9.40
C ILE A 154 -8.90 3.09 -9.27
N GLY A 155 -9.92 3.80 -8.74
CA GLY A 155 -9.85 5.25 -8.54
C GLY A 155 -8.74 5.67 -7.59
N LEU A 156 -8.59 4.97 -6.46
CA LEU A 156 -7.52 5.23 -5.49
C LEU A 156 -6.13 4.98 -6.08
N GLN A 157 -5.94 3.87 -6.82
CA GLN A 157 -4.67 3.58 -7.47
C GLN A 157 -4.36 4.60 -8.57
N GLY A 158 -5.35 4.99 -9.37
CA GLY A 158 -5.20 6.04 -10.40
C GLY A 158 -4.83 7.39 -9.78
N ALA A 159 -5.55 7.81 -8.75
CA ALA A 159 -5.24 9.06 -8.01
C ALA A 159 -3.83 9.02 -7.41
N TRP A 160 -3.41 7.88 -6.87
CA TRP A 160 -2.07 7.72 -6.29
C TRP A 160 -0.96 7.86 -7.34
N VAL A 161 -1.08 7.15 -8.47
CA VAL A 161 -0.09 7.20 -9.56
C VAL A 161 0.02 8.60 -10.12
N VAL A 162 -1.12 9.29 -10.36
CA VAL A 162 -1.12 10.65 -10.89
C VAL A 162 -0.55 11.64 -9.86
N SER A 163 -0.89 11.50 -8.58
CA SER A 163 -0.33 12.33 -7.50
C SER A 163 1.19 12.13 -7.36
N LEU A 164 1.66 10.88 -7.48
CA LEU A 164 3.10 10.57 -7.47
C LEU A 164 3.83 11.29 -8.62
N ALA A 165 3.27 11.26 -9.83
CA ALA A 165 3.86 11.90 -11.00
C ALA A 165 3.88 13.44 -10.87
N ARG A 166 2.85 14.03 -10.29
CA ARG A 166 2.70 15.49 -10.12
C ARG A 166 3.34 16.03 -8.85
N GLN A 167 3.64 15.17 -7.89
CA GLN A 167 4.09 15.54 -6.54
C GLN A 167 3.10 16.45 -5.80
N ASP A 168 1.80 16.25 -6.05
CA ASP A 168 0.70 16.93 -5.35
C ASP A 168 -0.47 15.95 -5.09
N VAL A 169 -1.43 16.37 -4.26
CA VAL A 169 -2.59 15.54 -3.89
C VAL A 169 -3.88 15.91 -4.65
N THR A 170 -3.78 16.71 -5.70
CA THR A 170 -4.96 17.22 -6.45
C THR A 170 -5.80 16.07 -7.02
N SER A 171 -5.17 14.98 -7.47
CA SER A 171 -5.88 13.82 -8.01
C SER A 171 -6.76 13.12 -6.96
N PHE A 172 -6.31 13.07 -5.70
CA PHE A 172 -7.14 12.57 -4.60
C PHE A 172 -8.33 13.49 -4.32
N LYS A 173 -8.16 14.82 -4.38
CA LYS A 173 -9.27 15.77 -4.23
C LYS A 173 -10.30 15.62 -5.35
N THR A 174 -9.85 15.39 -6.58
CA THR A 174 -10.73 15.11 -7.72
C THR A 174 -11.53 13.83 -7.51
N LEU A 175 -10.88 12.75 -7.06
CA LEU A 175 -11.56 11.49 -6.73
C LEU A 175 -12.58 11.70 -5.59
N GLU A 176 -12.21 12.40 -4.53
CA GLU A 176 -13.11 12.73 -3.42
C GLU A 176 -14.38 13.45 -3.90
N SER A 177 -14.23 14.47 -4.78
CA SER A 177 -15.35 15.19 -5.35
C SER A 177 -16.28 14.28 -6.18
N SER A 178 -15.72 13.34 -6.94
CA SER A 178 -16.50 12.35 -7.70
C SER A 178 -17.26 11.40 -6.79
N LEU A 179 -16.66 10.92 -5.70
CA LEU A 179 -17.30 10.04 -4.73
C LEU A 179 -18.49 10.70 -4.03
N LEU A 180 -18.44 12.02 -3.80
CA LEU A 180 -19.53 12.80 -3.21
C LEU A 180 -20.70 13.04 -4.18
N GLN A 181 -20.44 13.06 -5.49
CA GLN A 181 -21.49 13.24 -6.50
C GLN A 181 -22.22 11.95 -6.86
N SER A 182 -21.64 10.80 -6.53
CA SER A 182 -22.19 9.47 -6.80
C SER A 182 -23.02 8.93 -5.64
N ALA A 183 -23.18 9.68 -4.54
CA ALA A 183 -24.00 9.39 -3.35
C ALA A 183 -25.41 9.96 -3.53
#